data_ed565d73e63fc830da59258b5a58b821
#
_entry.id   ed565d73e63fc830da59258b5a58b821
#
_cell.length_a   1.000
_cell.length_b   1.000
_cell.length_c   1.000
_cell.angle_alpha   90.00
_cell.angle_beta   90.00
_cell.angle_gamma   90.00
#
_symmetry.space_group_name_H-M   'P 1'
#
loop_
_entity.id
_entity.type
_entity.pdbx_description
1 polymer ?
#
loop_
_entity_poly.entity_id
_entity_poly.type
_entity_poly.pdbx_seq_one_letter_code
_entity_poly.pdbx_strand_id
1 'polypeptide(L)'
;MRKKYLPAILIAFAISVQTNSQDSVKVKSEFVPDLDGILKTKVEYDLDNSLVRFEVRNARFGAKGMINDYMSYRVEIDLSDEGKMKMLDAYVRFTPVRSLDFYMGQRKIPFSTDYMRNPADNIFANRSFLAKYINDGLRDIGFYADYKGNTNFPVNILLGAVNGTGNNNPQWINRPNLVGRIVTGPLSGFRAAGSAYFGQAKYRENLAMFGGELRYSNNSFFIESEYIRRNWTDTLSSRIHDDGIYLHSYYNFTRQNKVICLITPTARVDLMGTSVFGNDVDASRLTLGINFGFDPRQFYAEIRINYEDYFKSSLPIHTDKMTIEFIGRF
;
A
#
# COMPACT_ATOMS: atom_id res chain seq x y z
N MET A 1 -42.35 17.75 -21.51
CA MET A 1 -41.83 18.74 -20.54
C MET A 1 -41.65 18.08 -19.18
N ARG A 2 -40.47 17.64 -18.80
CA ARG A 2 -40.14 17.27 -17.43
C ARG A 2 -38.79 17.87 -17.10
N LYS A 3 -38.79 18.79 -16.14
CA LYS A 3 -37.64 19.59 -15.71
C LYS A 3 -36.62 18.73 -14.97
N LYS A 4 -35.37 18.92 -15.36
CA LYS A 4 -34.16 18.38 -14.72
C LYS A 4 -33.97 19.03 -13.36
N TYR A 5 -33.80 18.22 -12.33
CA TYR A 5 -33.23 18.63 -11.05
C TYR A 5 -31.92 17.88 -10.88
N LEU A 6 -30.84 18.57 -11.05
CA LEU A 6 -29.49 18.32 -10.56
C LEU A 6 -28.82 19.70 -10.50
N PRO A 7 -27.94 20.03 -9.61
CA PRO A 7 -27.41 19.47 -8.38
C PRO A 7 -27.37 20.51 -7.24
N ALA A 8 -27.74 20.16 -6.07
CA ALA A 8 -27.61 21.04 -4.89
C ALA A 8 -26.67 20.53 -3.79
N ILE A 9 -25.86 19.50 -4.07
CA ILE A 9 -25.03 18.85 -3.02
C ILE A 9 -23.56 19.28 -3.05
N LEU A 10 -23.09 19.95 -4.08
CA LEU A 10 -21.65 20.30 -4.24
C LEU A 10 -21.25 21.71 -3.77
N ILE A 11 -22.17 22.51 -3.26
CA ILE A 11 -21.89 23.92 -2.89
C ILE A 11 -21.79 24.16 -1.37
N ALA A 12 -22.11 23.19 -0.55
CA ALA A 12 -22.09 23.36 0.92
C ALA A 12 -20.69 23.23 1.57
N PHE A 13 -19.63 22.91 0.83
CA PHE A 13 -18.28 22.74 1.38
C PHE A 13 -17.33 23.94 1.21
N ALA A 14 -17.77 25.03 0.61
CA ALA A 14 -16.88 26.16 0.27
C ALA A 14 -17.12 27.45 1.07
N ILE A 15 -17.98 27.46 2.08
CA ILE A 15 -18.27 28.70 2.84
C ILE A 15 -18.10 28.46 4.33
N SER A 16 -16.85 28.38 4.79
CA SER A 16 -16.51 28.69 6.19
C SER A 16 -15.03 28.98 6.39
N VAL A 17 -14.48 29.90 5.61
CA VAL A 17 -13.19 30.52 5.94
C VAL A 17 -13.32 32.01 5.78
N GLN A 18 -13.89 32.65 6.79
CA GLN A 18 -13.59 34.01 7.23
C GLN A 18 -14.37 34.32 8.50
N THR A 19 -13.71 34.27 9.66
CA THR A 19 -14.01 35.19 10.77
C THR A 19 -12.83 35.22 11.75
N ASN A 20 -12.21 36.39 11.80
CA ASN A 20 -11.62 37.12 12.93
C ASN A 20 -11.02 36.33 14.13
N SER A 21 -9.74 36.66 14.34
CA SER A 21 -8.99 36.52 15.59
C SER A 21 -9.76 37.01 16.83
N GLN A 22 -10.16 36.08 17.66
CA GLN A 22 -10.27 36.27 19.11
C GLN A 22 -9.94 34.94 19.78
N ASP A 23 -9.21 35.00 20.90
CA ASP A 23 -8.78 33.85 21.70
C ASP A 23 -9.95 32.92 22.04
N SER A 24 -10.21 31.98 21.18
CA SER A 24 -11.13 30.88 21.43
C SER A 24 -10.34 29.67 21.86
N VAL A 25 -10.55 29.25 23.10
CA VAL A 25 -10.29 27.89 23.56
C VAL A 25 -10.67 26.99 22.39
N LYS A 26 -9.69 26.32 21.77
CA LYS A 26 -9.91 25.30 20.74
C LYS A 26 -10.62 24.12 21.40
N VAL A 27 -11.93 24.21 21.50
CA VAL A 27 -12.77 23.04 21.67
C VAL A 27 -12.58 22.26 20.41
N LYS A 28 -11.70 21.25 20.44
CA LYS A 28 -11.59 20.25 19.38
C LYS A 28 -12.98 19.63 19.28
N SER A 29 -13.74 19.99 18.27
CA SER A 29 -15.02 19.33 18.02
C SER A 29 -14.69 17.86 17.77
N GLU A 30 -15.08 16.96 18.66
CA GLU A 30 -14.81 15.53 18.63
C GLU A 30 -15.33 14.86 17.35
N PHE A 31 -16.16 15.55 16.58
CA PHE A 31 -16.84 15.09 15.38
C PHE A 31 -16.28 15.63 14.05
N VAL A 32 -15.20 16.43 14.07
CA VAL A 32 -14.58 16.88 12.82
C VAL A 32 -13.64 15.79 12.33
N PRO A 33 -13.86 15.20 11.14
CA PRO A 33 -12.97 14.19 10.60
C PRO A 33 -11.59 14.79 10.26
N ASP A 34 -10.54 14.03 10.54
CA ASP A 34 -9.22 14.31 9.97
C ASP A 34 -9.24 13.92 8.50
N LEU A 35 -8.89 14.84 7.64
CA LEU A 35 -8.77 14.62 6.20
C LEU A 35 -7.32 14.35 5.85
N ASP A 36 -7.08 13.40 4.96
CA ASP A 36 -5.77 13.13 4.39
C ASP A 36 -5.86 12.92 2.87
N GLY A 37 -4.79 13.22 2.15
CA GLY A 37 -4.77 13.04 0.72
C GLY A 37 -3.37 12.69 0.19
N ILE A 38 -3.37 12.03 -0.97
CA ILE A 38 -2.15 11.66 -1.70
C ILE A 38 -2.38 11.90 -3.18
N LEU A 39 -1.52 12.73 -3.76
CA LEU A 39 -1.43 12.90 -5.21
C LEU A 39 -0.07 12.34 -5.69
N LYS A 40 -0.11 11.42 -6.65
CA LYS A 40 1.07 10.90 -7.32
C LYS A 40 0.88 11.03 -8.82
N THR A 41 1.79 11.73 -9.46
CA THR A 41 1.84 11.85 -10.91
C THR A 41 3.22 11.39 -11.39
N LYS A 42 3.29 10.78 -12.56
CA LYS A 42 4.56 10.32 -13.11
C LYS A 42 4.65 10.48 -14.62
N VAL A 43 5.89 10.56 -15.07
CA VAL A 43 6.29 10.42 -16.47
C VAL A 43 7.14 9.18 -16.57
N GLU A 44 6.82 8.29 -17.49
CA GLU A 44 7.64 7.11 -17.81
C GLU A 44 8.15 7.23 -19.23
N TYR A 45 9.42 6.92 -19.43
CA TYR A 45 10.06 6.78 -20.73
C TYR A 45 10.47 5.33 -20.92
N ASP A 46 9.86 4.68 -21.90
CA ASP A 46 10.19 3.33 -22.35
C ASP A 46 11.43 3.43 -23.25
N LEU A 47 12.53 2.84 -22.81
CA LEU A 47 13.82 2.93 -23.48
C LEU A 47 13.90 2.02 -24.72
N ASP A 48 13.21 0.88 -24.68
CA ASP A 48 13.23 -0.08 -25.78
C ASP A 48 12.42 0.38 -26.99
N ASN A 49 11.28 1.02 -26.72
CA ASN A 49 10.34 1.45 -27.75
C ASN A 49 10.37 2.97 -28.01
N SER A 50 11.17 3.73 -27.25
CA SER A 50 11.24 5.19 -27.32
C SER A 50 9.88 5.88 -27.15
N LEU A 51 9.06 5.41 -26.20
CA LEU A 51 7.72 5.92 -25.94
C LEU A 51 7.66 6.66 -24.60
N VAL A 52 6.86 7.71 -24.53
CA VAL A 52 6.61 8.50 -23.31
C VAL A 52 5.17 8.30 -22.86
N ARG A 53 4.97 8.17 -21.55
CA ARG A 53 3.65 8.12 -20.91
C ARG A 53 3.58 9.06 -19.72
N PHE A 54 2.53 9.88 -19.66
CA PHE A 54 2.15 10.67 -18.50
C PHE A 54 1.01 9.97 -17.78
N GLU A 55 1.05 9.90 -16.45
CA GLU A 55 0.04 9.18 -15.66
C GLU A 55 -0.24 9.91 -14.34
N VAL A 56 -1.53 10.06 -14.00
CA VAL A 56 -1.96 10.32 -12.63
C VAL A 56 -2.06 8.96 -11.93
N ARG A 57 -1.03 8.61 -11.18
CA ARG A 57 -0.89 7.25 -10.59
C ARG A 57 -1.79 7.02 -9.39
N ASN A 58 -1.96 8.05 -8.55
CA ASN A 58 -2.90 8.04 -7.43
C ASN A 58 -3.46 9.45 -7.22
N ALA A 59 -4.74 9.54 -6.99
CA ALA A 59 -5.45 10.74 -6.54
C ALA A 59 -6.36 10.33 -5.39
N ARG A 60 -5.77 10.13 -4.19
CA ARG A 60 -6.46 9.58 -3.03
C ARG A 60 -6.91 10.68 -2.10
N PHE A 61 -8.09 10.48 -1.55
CA PHE A 61 -8.66 11.29 -0.51
C PHE A 61 -9.25 10.40 0.58
N GLY A 62 -8.91 10.68 1.83
CA GLY A 62 -9.35 9.92 2.99
C GLY A 62 -9.94 10.80 4.07
N ALA A 63 -10.87 10.23 4.82
CA ALA A 63 -11.43 10.80 6.02
C ALA A 63 -11.40 9.74 7.14
N LYS A 64 -10.98 10.14 8.33
CA LYS A 64 -10.97 9.29 9.53
C LYS A 64 -11.43 10.11 10.74
N GLY A 65 -12.02 9.44 11.70
CA GLY A 65 -12.49 10.12 12.93
C GLY A 65 -12.91 9.13 14.00
N MET A 66 -13.13 9.68 15.19
CA MET A 66 -13.73 8.94 16.31
C MET A 66 -15.26 9.02 16.20
N ILE A 67 -15.92 7.92 16.53
CA ILE A 67 -17.37 7.83 16.71
C ILE A 67 -17.67 7.99 18.21
N ASN A 68 -16.83 7.34 19.04
CA ASN A 68 -16.81 7.44 20.49
C ASN A 68 -15.44 6.98 21.03
N ASP A 69 -15.26 6.85 22.33
CA ASP A 69 -13.98 6.49 22.97
C ASP A 69 -13.41 5.14 22.50
N TYR A 70 -14.26 4.22 22.03
CA TYR A 70 -13.88 2.86 21.63
C TYR A 70 -14.00 2.64 20.12
N MET A 71 -14.70 3.50 19.39
CA MET A 71 -15.00 3.28 17.98
C MET A 71 -14.48 4.42 17.12
N SER A 72 -13.87 4.06 15.99
CA SER A 72 -13.43 5.00 14.97
C SER A 72 -13.75 4.46 13.58
N TYR A 73 -13.65 5.32 12.58
CA TYR A 73 -13.90 4.96 11.20
C TYR A 73 -12.79 5.48 10.28
N ARG A 74 -12.68 4.87 9.10
CA ARG A 74 -11.90 5.37 7.96
C ARG A 74 -12.65 5.10 6.67
N VAL A 75 -12.63 6.11 5.80
CA VAL A 75 -13.03 5.99 4.40
C VAL A 75 -11.91 6.55 3.54
N GLU A 76 -11.50 5.84 2.50
CA GLU A 76 -10.49 6.29 1.53
C GLU A 76 -10.96 5.93 0.11
N ILE A 77 -10.88 6.90 -0.80
CA ILE A 77 -11.21 6.73 -2.22
C ILE A 77 -9.98 7.04 -3.08
N ASP A 78 -9.93 6.48 -4.28
CA ASP A 78 -8.95 6.82 -5.33
C ASP A 78 -9.71 7.25 -6.58
N LEU A 79 -9.37 8.41 -7.12
CA LEU A 79 -9.99 9.03 -8.29
C LEU A 79 -9.15 8.84 -9.57
N SER A 80 -8.04 8.09 -9.49
CA SER A 80 -7.10 7.91 -10.60
C SER A 80 -7.45 6.74 -11.54
N ASP A 81 -8.54 6.02 -11.30
CA ASP A 81 -8.92 4.83 -12.05
C ASP A 81 -9.81 5.21 -13.25
N GLU A 82 -9.21 5.78 -14.31
CA GLU A 82 -9.89 6.17 -15.57
C GLU A 82 -11.16 7.03 -15.36
N GLY A 83 -11.11 7.93 -14.38
CA GLY A 83 -12.26 8.77 -14.02
C GLY A 83 -13.34 8.07 -13.20
N LYS A 84 -13.13 6.81 -12.80
CA LYS A 84 -14.01 6.08 -11.89
C LYS A 84 -13.55 6.25 -10.45
N MET A 85 -14.50 6.51 -9.57
CA MET A 85 -14.23 6.52 -8.14
C MET A 85 -14.12 5.09 -7.62
N LYS A 86 -12.96 4.76 -7.02
CA LYS A 86 -12.70 3.46 -6.41
C LYS A 86 -12.60 3.61 -4.90
N MET A 87 -13.50 3.00 -4.17
CA MET A 87 -13.38 2.91 -2.73
C MET A 87 -12.23 1.98 -2.38
N LEU A 88 -11.30 2.45 -1.56
CA LEU A 88 -10.15 1.68 -1.10
C LEU A 88 -10.40 1.13 0.29
N ASP A 89 -10.43 1.98 1.30
CA ASP A 89 -10.70 1.59 2.67
C ASP A 89 -12.08 2.13 3.09
N ALA A 90 -12.90 1.29 3.71
CA ALA A 90 -14.17 1.66 4.30
C ALA A 90 -14.44 0.70 5.45
N TYR A 91 -14.12 1.10 6.68
CA TYR A 91 -14.28 0.25 7.84
C TYR A 91 -14.59 1.03 9.12
N VAL A 92 -15.19 0.33 10.06
CA VAL A 92 -15.30 0.72 11.46
C VAL A 92 -14.27 -0.08 12.26
N ARG A 93 -13.57 0.59 13.17
CA ARG A 93 -12.64 -0.01 14.12
C ARG A 93 -13.21 0.09 15.53
N PHE A 94 -13.18 -1.01 16.27
CA PHE A 94 -13.52 -1.10 17.69
C PHE A 94 -12.26 -1.46 18.49
N THR A 95 -11.91 -0.64 19.46
CA THR A 95 -10.71 -0.74 20.31
C THR A 95 -11.13 -0.93 21.76
N PRO A 96 -11.48 -2.16 22.22
CA PRO A 96 -11.90 -2.40 23.60
C PRO A 96 -10.79 -2.17 24.61
N VAL A 97 -9.54 -2.44 24.22
CA VAL A 97 -8.33 -2.20 25.01
C VAL A 97 -7.21 -1.72 24.10
N ARG A 98 -6.22 -0.99 24.64
CA ARG A 98 -5.14 -0.36 23.85
C ARG A 98 -4.33 -1.31 22.97
N SER A 99 -4.28 -2.59 23.33
CA SER A 99 -3.52 -3.61 22.60
C SER A 99 -4.33 -4.37 21.54
N LEU A 100 -5.64 -4.16 21.44
CA LEU A 100 -6.50 -4.98 20.60
C LEU A 100 -7.49 -4.11 19.81
N ASP A 101 -7.39 -4.19 18.48
CA ASP A 101 -8.30 -3.55 17.55
C ASP A 101 -9.08 -4.60 16.76
N PHE A 102 -10.38 -4.44 16.64
CA PHE A 102 -11.22 -5.18 15.72
C PHE A 102 -11.70 -4.27 14.60
N TYR A 103 -11.78 -4.81 13.38
CA TYR A 103 -12.26 -4.05 12.23
C TYR A 103 -13.34 -4.82 11.50
N MET A 104 -14.33 -4.11 11.01
CA MET A 104 -15.35 -4.63 10.10
C MET A 104 -15.46 -3.72 8.90
N GLY A 105 -15.35 -4.28 7.71
CA GLY A 105 -15.41 -3.56 6.44
C GLY A 105 -14.27 -3.88 5.50
N GLN A 106 -13.99 -2.98 4.56
CA GLN A 106 -12.98 -3.16 3.54
C GLN A 106 -11.67 -2.48 3.94
N ARG A 107 -10.58 -3.25 3.91
CA ARG A 107 -9.21 -2.74 4.13
C ARG A 107 -8.19 -3.62 3.41
N LYS A 108 -6.92 -3.16 3.40
CA LYS A 108 -5.83 -4.05 2.98
C LYS A 108 -5.77 -5.26 3.88
N ILE A 109 -5.69 -6.45 3.27
CA ILE A 109 -5.45 -7.66 4.04
C ILE A 109 -4.02 -7.64 4.60
N PRO A 110 -3.79 -8.21 5.80
CA PRO A 110 -2.47 -8.22 6.42
C PRO A 110 -1.55 -9.27 5.79
N PHE A 111 -1.16 -9.04 4.54
CA PHE A 111 -0.28 -9.91 3.77
C PHE A 111 0.63 -9.07 2.87
N SER A 112 1.95 -9.35 2.83
CA SER A 112 2.99 -8.61 2.12
C SER A 112 3.24 -7.19 2.65
N THR A 113 4.47 -6.91 3.04
CA THR A 113 4.87 -5.58 3.52
C THR A 113 4.87 -4.54 2.41
N ASP A 114 5.40 -4.87 1.22
CA ASP A 114 5.41 -3.91 0.12
C ASP A 114 3.99 -3.52 -0.29
N TYR A 115 3.05 -4.47 -0.28
CA TYR A 115 1.66 -4.17 -0.59
C TYR A 115 0.95 -3.36 0.51
N MET A 116 1.18 -3.70 1.79
CA MET A 116 0.59 -2.98 2.94
C MET A 116 1.11 -1.54 3.04
N ARG A 117 2.30 -1.27 2.52
CA ARG A 117 2.90 0.08 2.53
C ARG A 117 2.00 1.07 1.80
N ASN A 118 1.82 2.27 2.37
CA ASN A 118 1.08 3.33 1.69
C ASN A 118 1.83 3.74 0.40
N PRO A 119 1.15 4.10 -0.69
CA PRO A 119 1.82 4.57 -1.90
C PRO A 119 2.82 5.72 -1.69
N ALA A 120 2.54 6.64 -0.78
CA ALA A 120 3.47 7.72 -0.46
C ALA A 120 4.72 7.23 0.31
N ASP A 121 4.60 6.15 1.11
CA ASP A 121 5.69 5.58 1.88
C ASP A 121 6.51 4.56 1.08
N ASN A 122 6.14 4.28 -0.16
CA ASN A 122 6.91 3.44 -1.06
C ASN A 122 8.15 4.21 -1.52
N ILE A 123 9.34 3.59 -1.46
CA ILE A 123 10.58 4.29 -1.82
C ILE A 123 10.83 4.31 -3.34
N PHE A 124 10.17 3.43 -4.09
CA PHE A 124 10.24 3.32 -5.54
C PHE A 124 8.93 3.78 -6.18
N ALA A 125 9.00 4.35 -7.39
CA ALA A 125 7.83 4.75 -8.16
C ALA A 125 6.92 3.56 -8.48
N ASN A 126 7.51 2.43 -8.83
CA ASN A 126 6.80 1.20 -9.12
C ASN A 126 6.99 0.16 -7.99
N ARG A 127 5.96 -0.63 -7.72
CA ARG A 127 6.01 -1.70 -6.72
C ARG A 127 6.86 -2.88 -7.16
N SER A 128 7.25 -3.72 -6.21
CA SER A 128 7.90 -5.00 -6.45
C SER A 128 7.02 -5.94 -7.29
N PHE A 129 7.63 -6.97 -7.87
CA PHE A 129 6.89 -8.05 -8.53
C PHE A 129 5.95 -8.77 -7.56
N LEU A 130 6.36 -8.93 -6.30
CA LEU A 130 5.54 -9.54 -5.26
C LEU A 130 4.21 -8.83 -5.09
N ALA A 131 4.24 -7.51 -4.92
CA ALA A 131 3.04 -6.72 -4.71
C ALA A 131 2.19 -6.54 -5.97
N LYS A 132 2.79 -6.65 -7.16
CA LYS A 132 2.08 -6.44 -8.41
C LYS A 132 1.48 -7.73 -8.99
N TYR A 133 2.17 -8.87 -8.88
CA TYR A 133 1.80 -10.09 -9.59
C TYR A 133 1.46 -11.26 -8.66
N ILE A 134 2.16 -11.43 -7.55
CA ILE A 134 1.92 -12.57 -6.65
C ILE A 134 0.83 -12.24 -5.64
N ASN A 135 0.91 -11.08 -5.00
CA ASN A 135 -0.07 -10.67 -4.01
C ASN A 135 -1.35 -10.06 -4.62
N ASP A 136 -1.31 -9.64 -5.88
CA ASP A 136 -2.44 -9.20 -6.70
C ASP A 136 -3.36 -8.15 -6.04
N GLY A 137 -2.76 -7.25 -5.26
CA GLY A 137 -3.43 -6.06 -4.75
C GLY A 137 -4.57 -6.32 -3.77
N LEU A 138 -4.42 -7.24 -2.86
CA LEU A 138 -5.47 -7.72 -1.98
C LEU A 138 -5.97 -6.68 -0.95
N ARG A 139 -7.07 -6.01 -1.28
CA ARG A 139 -8.03 -5.44 -0.34
C ARG A 139 -9.27 -6.30 -0.35
N ASP A 140 -9.92 -6.47 0.78
CA ASP A 140 -11.14 -7.26 0.84
C ASP A 140 -12.08 -6.78 1.94
N ILE A 141 -13.32 -7.17 1.84
CA ILE A 141 -14.34 -6.94 2.84
C ILE A 141 -14.29 -8.12 3.82
N GLY A 142 -14.22 -7.82 5.11
CA GLY A 142 -14.14 -8.85 6.12
C GLY A 142 -14.11 -8.34 7.54
N PHE A 143 -13.82 -9.27 8.45
CA PHE A 143 -13.55 -9.01 9.85
C PHE A 143 -12.05 -9.21 10.13
N TYR A 144 -11.47 -8.30 10.92
CA TYR A 144 -10.04 -8.34 11.24
C TYR A 144 -9.82 -8.10 12.73
N ALA A 145 -8.74 -8.67 13.25
CA ALA A 145 -8.26 -8.44 14.60
C ALA A 145 -6.76 -8.15 14.57
N ASP A 146 -6.35 -7.02 15.13
CA ASP A 146 -4.96 -6.60 15.22
C ASP A 146 -4.57 -6.52 16.70
N TYR A 147 -3.65 -7.39 17.14
CA TYR A 147 -3.08 -7.36 18.48
C TYR A 147 -1.70 -6.70 18.44
N LYS A 148 -1.47 -5.77 19.37
CA LYS A 148 -0.21 -5.04 19.56
C LYS A 148 0.38 -5.38 20.91
N GLY A 149 1.33 -6.30 20.92
CA GLY A 149 2.08 -6.64 22.12
C GLY A 149 3.05 -5.52 22.50
N ASN A 150 2.90 -4.98 23.69
CA ASN A 150 3.78 -3.96 24.23
C ASN A 150 4.77 -4.59 25.22
N THR A 151 5.79 -5.26 24.67
CA THR A 151 6.88 -5.87 25.43
C THR A 151 8.20 -5.20 25.05
N ASN A 152 9.29 -5.50 25.78
CA ASN A 152 10.65 -5.07 25.43
C ASN A 152 11.04 -5.51 24.00
N PHE A 153 10.38 -6.52 23.47
CA PHE A 153 10.50 -6.98 22.09
C PHE A 153 9.12 -6.94 21.45
N PRO A 154 8.80 -5.92 20.63
CA PRO A 154 7.46 -5.73 20.06
C PRO A 154 7.00 -6.91 19.20
N VAL A 155 5.80 -7.39 19.45
CA VAL A 155 5.14 -8.43 18.65
C VAL A 155 3.75 -7.93 18.27
N ASN A 156 3.44 -7.88 16.97
CA ASN A 156 2.11 -7.57 16.46
C ASN A 156 1.55 -8.79 15.74
N ILE A 157 0.30 -9.14 16.01
CA ILE A 157 -0.42 -10.23 15.36
C ILE A 157 -1.63 -9.63 14.66
N LEU A 158 -1.76 -9.89 13.38
CA LEU A 158 -2.86 -9.42 12.55
C LEU A 158 -3.56 -10.65 11.97
N LEU A 159 -4.87 -10.72 12.15
CA LEU A 159 -5.69 -11.81 11.64
C LEU A 159 -6.83 -11.23 10.79
N GLY A 160 -7.31 -11.99 9.84
CA GLY A 160 -8.48 -11.60 9.03
C GLY A 160 -9.26 -12.81 8.54
N ALA A 161 -10.59 -12.66 8.52
CA ALA A 161 -11.53 -13.53 7.84
C ALA A 161 -12.27 -12.68 6.80
N VAL A 162 -12.04 -12.96 5.51
CA VAL A 162 -12.44 -12.09 4.40
C VAL A 162 -13.21 -12.84 3.33
N ASN A 163 -13.93 -12.12 2.48
CA ASN A 163 -14.73 -12.74 1.41
C ASN A 163 -13.86 -13.48 0.37
N GLY A 164 -12.63 -13.05 0.10
CA GLY A 164 -11.80 -13.61 -0.97
C GLY A 164 -12.22 -13.15 -2.37
N THR A 165 -13.08 -12.16 -2.46
CA THR A 165 -13.66 -11.68 -3.72
C THR A 165 -13.04 -10.37 -4.19
N GLY A 166 -12.19 -9.79 -3.36
CA GLY A 166 -11.44 -8.58 -3.66
C GLY A 166 -12.21 -7.28 -3.40
N ASN A 167 -11.60 -6.21 -3.87
CA ASN A 167 -12.02 -4.84 -3.60
C ASN A 167 -13.40 -4.53 -4.21
N ASN A 168 -14.31 -3.94 -3.42
CA ASN A 168 -15.65 -3.49 -3.83
C ASN A 168 -16.54 -4.60 -4.44
N ASN A 169 -16.30 -5.85 -4.07
CA ASN A 169 -16.99 -6.99 -4.64
C ASN A 169 -17.61 -7.89 -3.56
N PRO A 170 -18.69 -7.47 -2.87
CA PRO A 170 -19.40 -8.31 -1.91
C PRO A 170 -20.12 -9.45 -2.64
N GLN A 171 -19.77 -10.68 -2.31
CA GLN A 171 -20.39 -11.88 -2.84
C GLN A 171 -20.83 -12.81 -1.71
N TRP A 172 -21.84 -13.62 -1.94
CA TRP A 172 -22.15 -14.74 -1.06
C TRP A 172 -21.08 -15.82 -1.21
N ILE A 173 -20.50 -16.24 -0.11
CA ILE A 173 -19.38 -17.19 -0.05
C ILE A 173 -19.75 -18.37 0.82
N ASN A 174 -19.27 -19.55 0.47
CA ASN A 174 -19.47 -20.76 1.28
C ASN A 174 -18.57 -20.79 2.53
N ARG A 175 -17.38 -20.19 2.42
CA ARG A 175 -16.39 -20.09 3.51
C ARG A 175 -15.55 -18.82 3.34
N PRO A 176 -15.19 -18.14 4.41
CA PRO A 176 -14.27 -17.01 4.33
C PRO A 176 -12.85 -17.48 4.01
N ASN A 177 -12.07 -16.62 3.36
CA ASN A 177 -10.64 -16.77 3.29
C ASN A 177 -10.03 -16.31 4.61
N LEU A 178 -8.96 -16.96 5.03
CA LEU A 178 -8.25 -16.67 6.28
C LEU A 178 -6.88 -16.07 5.98
N VAL A 179 -6.51 -15.03 6.70
CA VAL A 179 -5.19 -14.43 6.61
C VAL A 179 -4.64 -14.21 8.02
N GLY A 180 -3.35 -14.44 8.17
CA GLY A 180 -2.63 -14.18 9.41
C GLY A 180 -1.24 -13.61 9.12
N ARG A 181 -0.80 -12.68 9.98
CA ARG A 181 0.53 -12.09 9.92
C ARG A 181 1.06 -11.85 11.32
N ILE A 182 2.29 -12.22 11.56
CA ILE A 182 3.03 -11.93 12.77
C ILE A 182 4.22 -11.06 12.40
N VAL A 183 4.38 -9.95 13.12
CA VAL A 183 5.50 -9.02 12.93
C VAL A 183 6.21 -8.87 14.25
N THR A 184 7.52 -9.04 14.27
CA THR A 184 8.33 -8.96 15.49
C THR A 184 9.58 -8.12 15.31
N GLY A 185 10.01 -7.46 16.35
CA GLY A 185 11.18 -6.59 16.38
C GLY A 185 10.86 -5.10 16.36
N PRO A 186 11.81 -4.26 16.77
CA PRO A 186 11.68 -2.82 16.89
C PRO A 186 11.56 -2.13 15.53
N LEU A 187 11.12 -0.88 15.52
CA LEU A 187 11.08 -0.06 14.30
C LEU A 187 12.50 0.30 13.81
N SER A 188 13.44 0.52 14.72
CA SER A 188 14.85 0.69 14.43
C SER A 188 15.61 -0.56 14.89
N GLY A 189 16.42 -1.15 14.02
CA GLY A 189 17.10 -2.42 14.22
C GLY A 189 16.49 -3.54 13.36
N PHE A 190 16.66 -4.77 13.78
CA PHE A 190 16.15 -5.95 13.08
C PHE A 190 14.66 -6.16 13.35
N ARG A 191 13.93 -6.42 12.29
CA ARG A 191 12.51 -6.77 12.31
C ARG A 191 12.24 -7.89 11.33
N ALA A 192 11.40 -8.84 11.73
CA ALA A 192 10.98 -9.95 10.91
C ALA A 192 9.45 -10.03 10.86
N ALA A 193 8.90 -10.57 9.79
CA ALA A 193 7.50 -10.96 9.76
C ALA A 193 7.29 -12.24 8.95
N GLY A 194 6.22 -12.95 9.32
CA GLY A 194 5.70 -14.08 8.58
C GLY A 194 4.21 -13.89 8.34
N SER A 195 3.73 -14.30 7.17
CA SER A 195 2.32 -14.21 6.81
C SER A 195 1.85 -15.47 6.10
N ALA A 196 0.57 -15.80 6.28
CA ALA A 196 -0.10 -16.89 5.59
C ALA A 196 -1.49 -16.47 5.16
N TYR A 197 -1.93 -16.94 4.00
CA TYR A 197 -3.26 -16.72 3.44
C TYR A 197 -3.80 -18.03 2.89
N PHE A 198 -5.04 -18.37 3.23
CA PHE A 198 -5.71 -19.58 2.79
C PHE A 198 -7.12 -19.24 2.28
N GLY A 199 -7.49 -19.79 1.14
CA GLY A 199 -8.84 -19.60 0.63
C GLY A 199 -8.98 -19.85 -0.85
N GLN A 200 -9.66 -18.93 -1.51
CA GLN A 200 -9.92 -18.95 -2.95
C GLN A 200 -9.84 -17.53 -3.51
N ALA A 201 -9.59 -17.42 -4.81
CA ALA A 201 -9.68 -16.17 -5.54
C ALA A 201 -10.28 -16.44 -6.92
N LYS A 202 -10.64 -15.41 -7.67
CA LYS A 202 -11.15 -15.55 -9.02
C LYS A 202 -10.21 -16.43 -9.86
N TYR A 203 -10.74 -17.54 -10.41
CA TYR A 203 -9.99 -18.54 -11.20
C TYR A 203 -8.88 -19.29 -10.43
N ARG A 204 -8.83 -19.21 -9.09
CA ARG A 204 -7.86 -19.90 -8.26
C ARG A 204 -8.57 -20.58 -7.09
N GLU A 205 -8.61 -21.89 -7.13
CA GLU A 205 -9.13 -22.70 -6.03
C GLU A 205 -7.98 -23.17 -5.14
N ASN A 206 -8.29 -23.54 -3.89
CA ASN A 206 -7.30 -24.02 -2.92
C ASN A 206 -6.07 -23.12 -2.82
N LEU A 207 -6.29 -21.80 -2.84
CA LEU A 207 -5.22 -20.80 -2.76
C LEU A 207 -4.57 -20.85 -1.38
N ALA A 208 -3.24 -21.04 -1.37
CA ALA A 208 -2.41 -20.92 -0.19
C ALA A 208 -1.19 -20.04 -0.52
N MET A 209 -0.99 -18.97 0.25
CA MET A 209 0.17 -18.10 0.13
C MET A 209 0.92 -18.05 1.45
N PHE A 210 2.24 -18.05 1.37
CA PHE A 210 3.14 -17.91 2.51
C PHE A 210 4.14 -16.81 2.20
N GLY A 211 4.33 -15.89 3.14
CA GLY A 211 5.28 -14.79 3.04
C GLY A 211 6.23 -14.73 4.23
N GLY A 212 7.48 -14.41 3.97
CA GLY A 212 8.49 -14.15 4.98
C GLY A 212 9.24 -12.87 4.65
N GLU A 213 9.54 -12.05 5.64
CA GLU A 213 10.30 -10.82 5.46
C GLU A 213 11.33 -10.60 6.55
N LEU A 214 12.41 -9.96 6.17
CA LEU A 214 13.46 -9.49 7.06
C LEU A 214 13.79 -8.05 6.73
N ARG A 215 13.94 -7.23 7.76
CA ARG A 215 14.30 -5.83 7.64
C ARG A 215 15.32 -5.43 8.68
N TYR A 216 16.25 -4.60 8.28
CA TYR A 216 17.08 -3.82 9.20
C TYR A 216 16.98 -2.34 8.86
N SER A 217 16.81 -1.52 9.87
CA SER A 217 16.79 -0.07 9.70
C SER A 217 17.48 0.63 10.86
N ASN A 218 18.15 1.71 10.54
CA ASN A 218 18.63 2.70 11.51
C ASN A 218 18.20 4.10 11.04
N ASN A 219 18.74 5.15 11.65
CA ASN A 219 18.35 6.53 11.31
C ASN A 219 18.55 6.90 9.83
N SER A 220 19.52 6.30 9.18
CA SER A 220 19.90 6.66 7.81
C SER A 220 19.81 5.51 6.82
N PHE A 221 20.14 4.30 7.24
CA PHE A 221 20.21 3.12 6.37
C PHE A 221 19.01 2.20 6.57
N PHE A 222 18.52 1.68 5.46
CA PHE A 222 17.43 0.71 5.41
C PHE A 222 17.73 -0.41 4.41
N ILE A 223 17.46 -1.65 4.81
CA ILE A 223 17.49 -2.82 3.94
C ILE A 223 16.33 -3.74 4.29
N GLU A 224 15.65 -4.25 3.28
CA GLU A 224 14.49 -5.15 3.44
C GLU A 224 14.46 -6.17 2.31
N SER A 225 14.10 -7.40 2.67
CA SER A 225 13.81 -8.48 1.73
C SER A 225 12.47 -9.10 2.10
N GLU A 226 11.68 -9.46 1.11
CA GLU A 226 10.44 -10.21 1.25
C GLU A 226 10.41 -11.33 0.22
N TYR A 227 10.05 -12.53 0.65
CA TYR A 227 9.78 -13.71 -0.18
C TYR A 227 8.33 -14.10 -0.04
N ILE A 228 7.66 -14.43 -1.14
CA ILE A 228 6.30 -14.96 -1.15
C ILE A 228 6.27 -16.20 -2.05
N ARG A 229 5.64 -17.27 -1.56
CA ARG A 229 5.24 -18.43 -2.34
C ARG A 229 3.72 -18.52 -2.38
N ARG A 230 3.17 -18.71 -3.58
CA ARG A 230 1.74 -18.89 -3.85
C ARG A 230 1.52 -20.26 -4.49
N ASN A 231 0.62 -21.05 -3.90
CA ASN A 231 0.17 -22.33 -4.46
C ASN A 231 -1.34 -22.24 -4.69
N TRP A 232 -1.82 -22.76 -5.79
CA TRP A 232 -3.24 -22.75 -6.12
C TRP A 232 -3.59 -23.84 -7.12
N THR A 233 -4.90 -24.08 -7.30
CA THR A 233 -5.43 -25.01 -8.30
C THR A 233 -6.19 -24.18 -9.33
N ASP A 234 -5.95 -24.42 -10.61
CA ASP A 234 -6.69 -23.78 -11.70
C ASP A 234 -8.05 -24.44 -11.91
N THR A 235 -8.84 -23.90 -12.82
CA THR A 235 -10.16 -24.45 -13.19
C THR A 235 -10.11 -25.83 -13.83
N LEU A 236 -8.93 -26.28 -14.27
CA LEU A 236 -8.67 -27.62 -14.82
C LEU A 236 -8.10 -28.58 -13.77
N SER A 237 -8.10 -28.20 -12.49
CA SER A 237 -7.56 -28.94 -11.36
C SER A 237 -6.05 -29.18 -11.42
N SER A 238 -5.33 -28.42 -12.24
CA SER A 238 -3.86 -28.43 -12.26
C SER A 238 -3.31 -27.64 -11.08
N ARG A 239 -2.32 -28.20 -10.38
CA ARG A 239 -1.60 -27.50 -9.31
C ARG A 239 -0.56 -26.58 -9.90
N ILE A 240 -0.67 -25.30 -9.57
CA ILE A 240 0.26 -24.26 -10.02
C ILE A 240 0.89 -23.62 -8.79
N HIS A 241 2.13 -23.23 -8.93
CA HIS A 241 2.86 -22.48 -7.92
C HIS A 241 3.69 -21.39 -8.58
N ASP A 242 3.77 -20.29 -7.89
CA ASP A 242 4.63 -19.16 -8.21
C ASP A 242 5.34 -18.72 -6.95
N ASP A 243 6.53 -18.23 -7.08
CA ASP A 243 7.20 -17.54 -6.01
C ASP A 243 7.96 -16.31 -6.50
N GLY A 244 8.37 -15.49 -5.55
CA GLY A 244 9.17 -14.33 -5.85
C GLY A 244 9.86 -13.80 -4.61
N ILE A 245 10.87 -13.00 -4.86
CA ILE A 245 11.66 -12.33 -3.82
C ILE A 245 12.05 -10.94 -4.31
N TYR A 246 12.10 -9.99 -3.40
CA TYR A 246 12.87 -8.78 -3.63
C TYR A 246 13.86 -8.54 -2.49
N LEU A 247 14.90 -7.82 -2.83
CA LEU A 247 15.81 -7.18 -1.88
C LEU A 247 15.94 -5.72 -2.27
N HIS A 248 15.68 -4.81 -1.33
CA HIS A 248 15.93 -3.39 -1.55
C HIS A 248 16.67 -2.73 -0.40
N SER A 249 17.38 -1.67 -0.73
CA SER A 249 18.06 -0.82 0.25
C SER A 249 18.00 0.64 -0.17
N TYR A 250 18.15 1.52 0.82
CA TYR A 250 18.34 2.94 0.61
C TYR A 250 19.12 3.58 1.74
N TYR A 251 19.65 4.78 1.46
CA TYR A 251 20.34 5.59 2.44
C TYR A 251 19.83 7.03 2.43
N ASN A 252 19.53 7.58 3.60
CA ASN A 252 18.97 8.91 3.79
C ASN A 252 20.08 9.91 4.12
N PHE A 253 20.36 10.83 3.19
CA PHE A 253 21.20 12.00 3.43
C PHE A 253 20.32 13.19 3.80
N THR A 254 20.28 13.52 5.09
CA THR A 254 19.50 14.64 5.61
C THR A 254 20.29 15.94 5.50
N ARG A 255 19.63 17.00 5.04
CA ARG A 255 20.15 18.36 4.92
C ARG A 255 19.32 19.34 5.72
N GLN A 256 19.94 20.07 6.64
CA GLN A 256 19.22 21.09 7.41
C GLN A 256 19.09 22.40 6.59
N ASN A 257 17.96 23.09 6.78
CA ASN A 257 17.68 24.43 6.22
C ASN A 257 17.85 24.57 4.69
N LYS A 258 17.52 23.53 3.93
CA LYS A 258 17.51 23.55 2.46
C LYS A 258 16.13 23.19 1.94
N VAL A 259 15.80 23.69 0.74
CA VAL A 259 14.55 23.32 0.04
C VAL A 259 14.49 21.81 -0.17
N ILE A 260 15.59 21.21 -0.62
CA ILE A 260 15.74 19.75 -0.64
C ILE A 260 16.39 19.35 0.68
N CYS A 261 15.60 18.82 1.60
CA CYS A 261 16.03 18.43 2.94
C CYS A 261 16.44 16.96 3.04
N LEU A 262 16.09 16.14 2.06
CA LEU A 262 16.39 14.71 2.03
C LEU A 262 16.82 14.30 0.62
N ILE A 263 17.92 13.56 0.54
CA ILE A 263 18.37 12.90 -0.69
C ILE A 263 18.54 11.43 -0.38
N THR A 264 17.85 10.55 -1.14
CA THR A 264 17.79 9.12 -0.83
C THR A 264 18.12 8.30 -2.09
N PRO A 265 19.39 7.88 -2.30
CA PRO A 265 19.72 6.85 -3.26
C PRO A 265 19.07 5.52 -2.86
N THR A 266 18.56 4.78 -3.85
CA THR A 266 17.82 3.54 -3.66
C THR A 266 18.22 2.49 -4.67
N ALA A 267 18.19 1.22 -4.27
CA ALA A 267 18.42 0.08 -5.15
C ALA A 267 17.48 -1.06 -4.78
N ARG A 268 16.94 -1.78 -5.77
CA ARG A 268 16.11 -2.97 -5.59
C ARG A 268 16.38 -3.98 -6.69
N VAL A 269 16.46 -5.25 -6.30
CA VAL A 269 16.41 -6.41 -7.20
C VAL A 269 15.11 -7.16 -6.93
N ASP A 270 14.39 -7.49 -7.99
CA ASP A 270 13.17 -8.30 -7.97
C ASP A 270 13.40 -9.57 -8.82
N LEU A 271 13.00 -10.72 -8.30
CA LEU A 271 12.95 -12.00 -9.02
C LEU A 271 11.55 -12.61 -8.85
N MET A 272 11.02 -13.21 -9.89
CA MET A 272 9.75 -13.92 -9.86
C MET A 272 9.77 -15.08 -10.87
N GLY A 273 9.09 -16.19 -10.55
CA GLY A 273 8.94 -17.34 -11.41
C GLY A 273 8.20 -18.49 -10.76
N THR A 274 8.33 -19.67 -11.32
CA THR A 274 7.82 -20.89 -10.68
C THR A 274 8.75 -21.37 -9.56
N SER A 275 10.04 -21.05 -9.62
CA SER A 275 11.02 -21.33 -8.55
C SER A 275 12.20 -20.36 -8.63
N VAL A 276 12.18 -19.27 -7.82
CA VAL A 276 13.26 -18.27 -7.82
C VAL A 276 14.59 -18.79 -7.22
N PHE A 277 14.54 -19.85 -6.41
CA PHE A 277 15.73 -20.54 -5.88
C PHE A 277 16.12 -21.79 -6.70
N GLY A 278 15.28 -22.21 -7.66
CA GLY A 278 15.61 -23.13 -8.74
C GLY A 278 16.02 -22.33 -9.98
N ASN A 279 16.17 -22.97 -11.10
CA ASN A 279 16.56 -22.26 -12.33
C ASN A 279 15.36 -21.70 -13.13
N ASP A 280 14.17 -21.61 -12.54
CA ASP A 280 12.92 -21.23 -13.20
C ASP A 280 12.47 -19.81 -12.82
N VAL A 281 13.35 -18.85 -13.12
CA VAL A 281 13.03 -17.42 -13.02
C VAL A 281 12.40 -16.96 -14.32
N ASP A 282 11.17 -16.41 -14.24
CA ASP A 282 10.43 -15.89 -15.40
C ASP A 282 10.65 -14.39 -15.60
N ALA A 283 10.89 -13.66 -14.53
CA ALA A 283 11.17 -12.24 -14.59
C ALA A 283 12.22 -11.83 -13.55
N SER A 284 13.14 -10.98 -13.97
CA SER A 284 14.14 -10.36 -13.11
C SER A 284 14.33 -8.89 -13.47
N ARG A 285 14.46 -8.04 -12.44
CA ARG A 285 14.59 -6.59 -12.60
C ARG A 285 15.55 -6.01 -11.58
N LEU A 286 16.40 -5.09 -12.04
CA LEU A 286 17.13 -4.14 -11.19
C LEU A 286 16.41 -2.78 -11.26
N THR A 287 16.19 -2.16 -10.13
CA THR A 287 15.72 -0.77 -10.06
C THR A 287 16.76 0.05 -9.29
N LEU A 288 17.29 1.07 -9.92
CA LEU A 288 18.13 2.09 -9.29
C LEU A 288 17.38 3.40 -9.22
N GLY A 289 17.58 4.18 -8.18
CA GLY A 289 16.88 5.45 -8.05
C GLY A 289 17.52 6.44 -7.12
N ILE A 290 17.02 7.65 -7.19
CA ILE A 290 17.33 8.73 -6.26
C ILE A 290 16.05 9.53 -5.98
N ASN A 291 15.78 9.78 -4.70
CA ASN A 291 14.61 10.55 -4.27
C ASN A 291 15.06 11.87 -3.64
N PHE A 292 14.29 12.90 -3.88
CA PHE A 292 14.49 14.26 -3.36
C PHE A 292 13.26 14.64 -2.54
N GLY A 293 13.41 14.68 -1.21
CA GLY A 293 12.37 15.09 -0.29
C GLY A 293 12.45 16.57 0.02
N PHE A 294 11.32 17.25 0.05
CA PHE A 294 11.15 18.65 0.39
C PHE A 294 10.69 18.77 1.85
N ASP A 295 10.80 19.96 2.44
CA ASP A 295 10.48 20.20 3.84
C ASP A 295 9.02 19.77 4.18
N PRO A 296 8.82 18.80 5.11
CA PRO A 296 7.52 18.22 5.38
C PRO A 296 6.68 18.96 6.43
N ARG A 297 6.98 20.22 6.78
CA ARG A 297 6.32 20.92 7.91
C ARG A 297 4.81 21.01 7.80
N GLN A 298 4.26 21.08 6.58
CA GLN A 298 2.80 21.07 6.34
C GLN A 298 2.39 20.04 5.29
N PHE A 299 3.20 19.88 4.23
CA PHE A 299 2.97 18.96 3.13
C PHE A 299 4.20 18.10 2.95
N TYR A 300 4.01 16.81 2.84
CA TYR A 300 5.07 15.95 2.37
C TYR A 300 5.12 16.02 0.85
N ALA A 301 6.25 16.45 0.30
CA ALA A 301 6.48 16.49 -1.13
C ALA A 301 7.80 15.81 -1.48
N GLU A 302 7.81 14.99 -2.54
CA GLU A 302 8.96 14.22 -2.97
C GLU A 302 8.99 14.10 -4.50
N ILE A 303 10.18 14.11 -5.06
CA ILE A 303 10.44 13.73 -6.46
C ILE A 303 11.27 12.46 -6.43
N ARG A 304 10.86 11.44 -7.17
CA ARG A 304 11.57 10.17 -7.37
C ARG A 304 12.00 10.03 -8.81
N ILE A 305 13.25 9.65 -9.01
CA ILE A 305 13.79 9.30 -10.31
C ILE A 305 14.25 7.85 -10.22
N ASN A 306 13.67 6.96 -11.02
CA ASN A 306 14.01 5.55 -11.06
C ASN A 306 14.37 5.13 -12.47
N TYR A 307 15.37 4.26 -12.58
CA TYR A 307 15.71 3.47 -13.75
C TYR A 307 15.42 2.00 -13.46
N GLU A 308 14.66 1.34 -14.32
CA GLU A 308 14.31 -0.07 -14.24
C GLU A 308 14.90 -0.80 -15.43
N ASP A 309 15.74 -1.81 -15.15
CA ASP A 309 16.39 -2.71 -16.12
C ASP A 309 15.83 -4.12 -15.95
N TYR A 310 15.27 -4.68 -17.02
CA TYR A 310 14.64 -5.99 -17.03
C TYR A 310 15.56 -7.00 -17.73
N PHE A 311 16.36 -7.75 -16.95
CA PHE A 311 17.28 -8.77 -17.49
C PHE A 311 16.55 -9.98 -18.10
N LYS A 312 15.36 -10.31 -17.57
CA LYS A 312 14.50 -11.37 -18.07
C LYS A 312 13.05 -10.98 -17.81
N SER A 313 12.19 -11.19 -18.80
CA SER A 313 10.75 -11.05 -18.59
C SER A 313 10.00 -11.88 -19.64
N SER A 314 9.29 -12.91 -19.17
CA SER A 314 8.26 -13.61 -19.95
C SER A 314 6.88 -12.95 -19.84
N LEU A 315 6.76 -11.91 -18.99
CA LEU A 315 5.53 -11.17 -18.78
C LEU A 315 5.31 -10.19 -19.94
N PRO A 316 4.09 -10.03 -20.44
CA PRO A 316 3.81 -9.06 -21.48
C PRO A 316 4.04 -7.64 -20.96
N ILE A 317 4.66 -6.79 -21.79
CA ILE A 317 4.84 -5.35 -21.56
C ILE A 317 5.80 -5.05 -20.38
N HIS A 318 7.01 -5.57 -20.45
CA HIS A 318 8.11 -5.15 -19.58
C HIS A 318 9.30 -4.71 -20.42
N THR A 319 9.50 -3.41 -20.44
CA THR A 319 10.59 -2.73 -21.13
C THR A 319 11.42 -1.97 -20.12
N ASP A 320 12.67 -1.79 -20.42
CA ASP A 320 13.57 -0.92 -19.66
C ASP A 320 13.02 0.50 -19.66
N LYS A 321 13.02 1.15 -18.51
CA LYS A 321 12.40 2.47 -18.41
C LYS A 321 12.99 3.39 -17.37
N MET A 322 12.88 4.67 -17.66
CA MET A 322 13.05 5.73 -16.68
C MET A 322 11.68 6.24 -16.20
N THR A 323 11.58 6.48 -14.90
CA THR A 323 10.38 7.05 -14.29
C THR A 323 10.76 8.27 -13.47
N ILE A 324 10.05 9.38 -13.68
CA ILE A 324 10.07 10.55 -12.79
C ILE A 324 8.69 10.64 -12.15
N GLU A 325 8.62 10.54 -10.83
CA GLU A 325 7.36 10.58 -10.06
C GLU A 325 7.36 11.78 -9.11
N PHE A 326 6.26 12.51 -9.09
CA PHE A 326 5.99 13.59 -8.15
C PHE A 326 4.94 13.13 -7.15
N ILE A 327 5.20 13.38 -5.86
CA ILE A 327 4.33 12.99 -4.77
C ILE A 327 4.03 14.22 -3.94
N GLY A 328 2.75 14.39 -3.60
CA GLY A 328 2.29 15.30 -2.57
C GLY A 328 1.33 14.56 -1.63
N ARG A 329 1.48 14.76 -0.31
CA ARG A 329 0.49 14.32 0.68
C ARG A 329 0.24 15.40 1.72
N PHE A 330 -0.96 15.45 2.23
CA PHE A 330 -1.43 16.41 3.23
C PHE A 330 -2.35 15.73 4.23
#